data_0548dbc5f05a5fc8123e4be3938a9f89
#
_entry.id   0548dbc5f05a5fc8123e4be3938a9f89
#
_cell.length_a   1.000
_cell.length_b   1.000
_cell.length_c   1.000
_cell.angle_alpha   90.00
_cell.angle_beta   90.00
_cell.angle_gamma   90.00
#
_symmetry.space_group_name_H-M   'P 1'
#
loop_
_entity.id
_entity.type
_entity.pdbx_description
1 polymer ?
#
loop_
_entity_poly.entity_id
_entity_poly.type
_entity_poly.pdbx_seq_one_letter_code
_entity_poly.pdbx_strand_id
1 'polypeptide(L)'
;MRSYGQYCALSKGLDIIGDRWALLIVRELLIRTEARYTDLRDGLPGIATNLLATRLKDMEENGVIERFDAPPPVATTLFRLTSRGKELEAVIVQIGRWGEPLLASAPKNDVFCGHWMTLPARRLLRDNAPAEPPVVMELRAGGTAITVKAMNGTVRVSPGAAENPDAVISGPAPLMYEVLAGKTELSRARAAGLKFSGDAAALQRMQPLAVPAKSSRASSNRTSSSQRRGDK
;
A
#
# COMPACT_ATOMS: atom_id res chain seq x y z
N MET A 1 14.44 -22.36 -11.83
CA MET A 1 14.68 -21.66 -10.53
C MET A 1 15.61 -22.51 -9.67
N ARG A 2 16.55 -21.93 -8.94
CA ARG A 2 17.44 -22.71 -8.02
C ARG A 2 16.69 -22.90 -6.69
N SER A 3 16.54 -24.16 -6.24
CA SER A 3 15.98 -24.46 -4.92
C SER A 3 17.03 -24.33 -3.84
N TYR A 4 16.64 -23.84 -2.66
CA TYR A 4 17.47 -23.87 -1.45
C TYR A 4 17.74 -25.29 -0.94
N GLY A 5 17.02 -26.30 -1.43
CA GLY A 5 17.19 -27.69 -1.01
C GLY A 5 16.84 -27.98 0.46
N GLN A 6 16.10 -27.07 1.13
CA GLN A 6 15.77 -27.16 2.54
C GLN A 6 14.33 -27.65 2.76
N TYR A 7 14.14 -28.51 3.77
CA TYR A 7 12.82 -28.89 4.26
C TYR A 7 12.30 -27.85 5.26
N CYS A 8 11.97 -26.67 4.75
CA CYS A 8 11.49 -25.52 5.53
C CYS A 8 10.45 -24.78 4.69
N ALA A 9 9.28 -24.50 5.27
CA ALA A 9 8.20 -23.81 4.58
C ALA A 9 8.61 -22.42 4.03
N LEU A 10 9.44 -21.68 4.78
CA LEU A 10 9.96 -20.39 4.35
C LEU A 10 10.83 -20.53 3.09
N SER A 11 11.80 -21.48 3.11
CA SER A 11 12.67 -21.67 1.93
C SER A 11 11.89 -22.17 0.73
N LYS A 12 10.87 -23.01 0.92
CA LYS A 12 9.98 -23.44 -0.18
C LYS A 12 9.15 -22.28 -0.73
N GLY A 13 8.69 -21.36 0.09
CA GLY A 13 8.08 -20.12 -0.36
C GLY A 13 9.06 -19.24 -1.15
N LEU A 14 10.28 -19.07 -0.62
CA LEU A 14 11.31 -18.29 -1.29
C LEU A 14 11.82 -18.93 -2.59
N ASP A 15 11.76 -20.25 -2.74
CA ASP A 15 12.02 -20.92 -4.02
C ASP A 15 11.09 -20.39 -5.14
N ILE A 16 9.90 -19.88 -4.79
CA ILE A 16 8.90 -19.37 -5.75
C ILE A 16 8.92 -17.85 -5.86
N ILE A 17 8.95 -17.13 -4.71
CA ILE A 17 8.79 -15.67 -4.66
C ILE A 17 10.07 -14.92 -4.28
N GLY A 18 11.16 -15.62 -3.98
CA GLY A 18 12.41 -14.99 -3.50
C GLY A 18 13.20 -14.26 -4.59
N ASP A 19 12.88 -14.47 -5.84
CA ASP A 19 13.50 -13.75 -6.93
C ASP A 19 13.09 -12.27 -6.98
N ARG A 20 14.06 -11.43 -7.32
CA ARG A 20 13.79 -10.01 -7.57
C ARG A 20 12.65 -9.86 -8.59
N TRP A 21 11.73 -8.98 -8.34
CA TRP A 21 10.53 -8.66 -9.11
C TRP A 21 9.30 -9.54 -8.81
N ALA A 22 9.41 -10.76 -8.30
CA ALA A 22 8.26 -11.63 -8.10
C ALA A 22 7.17 -10.97 -7.24
N LEU A 23 7.50 -10.49 -6.05
CA LEU A 23 6.54 -9.78 -5.18
C LEU A 23 6.07 -8.43 -5.74
N LEU A 24 6.88 -7.76 -6.58
CA LEU A 24 6.45 -6.54 -7.24
C LEU A 24 5.46 -6.82 -8.37
N ILE A 25 5.58 -7.94 -9.08
CA ILE A 25 4.57 -8.42 -10.04
C ILE A 25 3.26 -8.73 -9.30
N VAL A 26 3.33 -9.44 -8.17
CA VAL A 26 2.14 -9.69 -7.33
C VAL A 26 1.50 -8.38 -6.88
N ARG A 27 2.29 -7.37 -6.48
CA ARG A 27 1.78 -6.03 -6.15
C ARG A 27 0.97 -5.43 -7.30
N GLU A 28 1.49 -5.46 -8.52
CA GLU A 28 0.78 -4.90 -9.67
C GLU A 28 -0.55 -5.63 -9.91
N LEU A 29 -0.57 -6.96 -9.80
CA LEU A 29 -1.78 -7.76 -9.99
C LEU A 29 -2.79 -7.60 -8.83
N LEU A 30 -2.34 -7.35 -7.60
CA LEU A 30 -3.23 -6.99 -6.49
C LEU A 30 -3.91 -5.63 -6.71
N ILE A 31 -3.19 -4.68 -7.31
CA ILE A 31 -3.71 -3.34 -7.60
C ILE A 31 -4.71 -3.37 -8.74
N ARG A 32 -4.35 -4.02 -9.84
CA ARG A 32 -5.09 -3.98 -11.11
C ARG A 32 -6.16 -5.06 -11.24
N THR A 33 -6.09 -6.10 -10.42
CA THR A 33 -6.89 -7.33 -10.49
C THR A 33 -6.53 -8.18 -11.71
N GLU A 34 -6.53 -7.58 -12.89
CA GLU A 34 -6.13 -8.15 -14.17
C GLU A 34 -5.24 -7.15 -14.91
N ALA A 35 -4.23 -7.64 -15.64
CA ALA A 35 -3.29 -6.77 -16.33
C ALA A 35 -2.79 -7.41 -17.63
N ARG A 36 -2.59 -6.58 -18.64
CA ARG A 36 -1.84 -6.95 -19.84
C ARG A 36 -0.35 -7.01 -19.52
N TYR A 37 0.41 -7.66 -20.37
CA TYR A 37 1.87 -7.64 -20.26
C TYR A 37 2.44 -6.20 -20.24
N THR A 38 1.91 -5.33 -21.09
CA THR A 38 2.31 -3.92 -21.15
C THR A 38 2.01 -3.18 -19.85
N ASP A 39 0.85 -3.42 -19.23
CA ASP A 39 0.46 -2.79 -17.97
C ASP A 39 1.42 -3.19 -16.84
N LEU A 40 1.83 -4.46 -16.81
CA LEU A 40 2.81 -4.96 -15.83
C LEU A 40 4.19 -4.34 -16.07
N ARG A 41 4.65 -4.27 -17.31
CA ARG A 41 5.93 -3.65 -17.67
C ARG A 41 5.96 -2.18 -17.26
N ASP A 42 4.89 -1.44 -17.54
CA ASP A 42 4.79 -0.01 -17.23
C ASP A 42 4.65 0.26 -15.72
N GLY A 43 4.07 -0.71 -14.97
CA GLY A 43 4.00 -0.69 -13.51
C GLY A 43 5.29 -1.14 -12.80
N LEU A 44 6.29 -1.63 -13.53
CA LEU A 44 7.55 -2.16 -13.01
C LEU A 44 8.77 -1.44 -13.62
N PRO A 45 8.95 -0.14 -13.34
CA PRO A 45 10.06 0.63 -13.92
C PRO A 45 11.41 -0.04 -13.70
N GLY A 46 12.17 -0.20 -14.78
CA GLY A 46 13.51 -0.81 -14.75
C GLY A 46 13.55 -2.34 -14.91
N ILE A 47 12.40 -3.01 -15.06
CA ILE A 47 12.41 -4.44 -15.42
C ILE A 47 12.75 -4.62 -16.90
N ALA A 48 13.69 -5.54 -17.20
CA ALA A 48 13.94 -5.92 -18.58
C ALA A 48 12.81 -6.80 -19.13
N THR A 49 12.44 -6.61 -20.39
CA THR A 49 11.31 -7.31 -21.05
C THR A 49 11.44 -8.84 -20.96
N ASN A 50 12.64 -9.38 -21.27
CA ASN A 50 12.89 -10.81 -21.18
C ASN A 50 12.79 -11.35 -19.76
N LEU A 51 13.20 -10.55 -18.75
CA LEU A 51 13.10 -10.93 -17.34
C LEU A 51 11.64 -10.97 -16.89
N LEU A 52 10.82 -9.97 -17.27
CA LEU A 52 9.38 -10.00 -16.96
C LEU A 52 8.72 -11.25 -17.56
N ALA A 53 8.99 -11.57 -18.84
CA ALA A 53 8.44 -12.76 -19.48
C ALA A 53 8.85 -14.05 -18.75
N THR A 54 10.13 -14.17 -18.35
CA THR A 54 10.62 -15.31 -17.58
C THR A 54 9.90 -15.42 -16.23
N ARG A 55 9.76 -14.30 -15.48
CA ARG A 55 9.10 -14.30 -14.18
C ARG A 55 7.62 -14.66 -14.28
N LEU A 56 6.92 -14.14 -15.28
CA LEU A 56 5.50 -14.49 -15.50
C LEU A 56 5.35 -15.98 -15.78
N LYS A 57 6.22 -16.55 -16.60
CA LYS A 57 6.21 -18.00 -16.87
C LYS A 57 6.47 -18.81 -15.60
N ASP A 58 7.54 -18.48 -14.85
CA ASP A 58 7.88 -19.16 -13.60
C ASP A 58 6.73 -19.10 -12.58
N MET A 59 6.08 -17.94 -12.45
CA MET A 59 4.97 -17.74 -11.52
C MET A 59 3.69 -18.47 -11.96
N GLU A 60 3.45 -18.59 -13.27
CA GLU A 60 2.35 -19.38 -13.83
C GLU A 60 2.57 -20.88 -13.56
N GLU A 61 3.77 -21.41 -13.85
CA GLU A 61 4.14 -22.80 -13.58
C GLU A 61 4.05 -23.18 -12.10
N ASN A 62 4.28 -22.22 -11.19
CA ASN A 62 4.15 -22.41 -9.75
C ASN A 62 2.76 -22.08 -9.18
N GLY A 63 1.78 -21.80 -10.04
CA GLY A 63 0.39 -21.56 -9.65
C GLY A 63 0.15 -20.29 -8.84
N VAL A 64 1.02 -19.29 -8.97
CA VAL A 64 0.85 -17.97 -8.34
C VAL A 64 -0.03 -17.08 -9.20
N ILE A 65 0.16 -17.12 -10.49
CA ILE A 65 -0.63 -16.39 -11.47
C ILE A 65 -1.23 -17.35 -12.49
N GLU A 66 -2.22 -16.88 -13.19
CA GLU A 66 -2.78 -17.53 -14.39
C GLU A 66 -2.92 -16.49 -15.49
N ARG A 67 -2.77 -16.95 -16.72
CA ARG A 67 -3.09 -16.14 -17.90
C ARG A 67 -4.34 -16.69 -18.58
N PHE A 68 -5.08 -15.79 -19.20
CA PHE A 68 -6.27 -16.13 -19.96
C PHE A 68 -6.47 -15.12 -21.08
N ASP A 69 -7.16 -15.53 -22.12
CA ASP A 69 -7.50 -14.66 -23.23
C ASP A 69 -8.85 -14.00 -22.95
N ALA A 70 -8.84 -12.66 -22.86
CA ALA A 70 -10.05 -11.90 -22.66
C ALA A 70 -10.92 -11.91 -23.94
N PRO A 71 -12.25 -12.05 -23.79
CA PRO A 71 -13.14 -12.00 -24.95
C PRO A 71 -13.16 -10.61 -25.59
N PRO A 72 -13.65 -10.49 -26.84
CA PRO A 72 -13.92 -9.20 -27.45
C PRO A 72 -14.82 -8.32 -26.55
N PRO A 73 -14.65 -6.99 -26.56
CA PRO A 73 -13.78 -6.19 -27.41
C PRO A 73 -12.30 -6.13 -26.95
N VAL A 74 -11.95 -6.64 -25.78
CA VAL A 74 -10.59 -6.54 -25.22
C VAL A 74 -9.59 -7.40 -26.01
N ALA A 75 -9.99 -8.62 -26.42
CA ALA A 75 -9.27 -9.54 -27.31
C ALA A 75 -7.74 -9.57 -27.09
N THR A 76 -7.33 -9.78 -25.85
CA THR A 76 -5.90 -9.79 -25.45
C THR A 76 -5.66 -10.78 -24.32
N THR A 77 -4.42 -11.26 -24.22
CA THR A 77 -4.00 -12.07 -23.08
C THR A 77 -3.83 -11.20 -21.83
N LEU A 78 -4.49 -11.61 -20.76
CA LEU A 78 -4.42 -11.00 -19.43
C LEU A 78 -3.79 -11.94 -18.41
N PHE A 79 -3.18 -11.36 -17.39
CA PHE A 79 -2.64 -12.05 -16.22
C PHE A 79 -3.44 -11.65 -14.99
N ARG A 80 -3.68 -12.61 -14.10
CA ARG A 80 -4.27 -12.36 -12.78
C ARG A 80 -3.71 -13.31 -11.73
N LEU A 81 -3.90 -12.98 -10.46
CA LEU A 81 -3.53 -13.86 -9.37
C LEU A 81 -4.51 -15.02 -9.24
N THR A 82 -3.98 -16.23 -9.04
CA THR A 82 -4.77 -17.36 -8.57
C THR A 82 -5.24 -17.14 -7.13
N SER A 83 -6.08 -18.04 -6.58
CA SER A 83 -6.44 -18.01 -5.17
C SER A 83 -5.20 -18.06 -4.28
N ARG A 84 -4.23 -18.93 -4.58
CA ARG A 84 -2.96 -19.03 -3.88
C ARG A 84 -2.11 -17.76 -4.03
N GLY A 85 -2.09 -17.16 -5.22
CA GLY A 85 -1.38 -15.90 -5.45
C GLY A 85 -1.95 -14.73 -4.63
N LYS A 86 -3.25 -14.69 -4.41
CA LYS A 86 -3.92 -13.67 -3.57
C LYS A 86 -3.54 -13.76 -2.10
N GLU A 87 -3.17 -14.94 -1.58
CA GLU A 87 -2.68 -15.11 -0.21
C GLU A 87 -1.39 -14.33 0.05
N LEU A 88 -0.61 -14.02 -1.00
CA LEU A 88 0.60 -13.18 -0.90
C LEU A 88 0.29 -11.72 -0.56
N GLU A 89 -0.97 -11.27 -0.59
CA GLU A 89 -1.33 -9.90 -0.15
C GLU A 89 -0.88 -9.65 1.29
N ALA A 90 -1.09 -10.63 2.20
CA ALA A 90 -0.66 -10.52 3.58
C ALA A 90 0.87 -10.36 3.69
N VAL A 91 1.63 -11.10 2.88
CA VAL A 91 3.10 -11.01 2.85
C VAL A 91 3.54 -9.63 2.37
N ILE A 92 2.96 -9.12 1.28
CA ILE A 92 3.28 -7.79 0.73
C ILE A 92 2.96 -6.69 1.74
N VAL A 93 1.83 -6.77 2.43
CA VAL A 93 1.46 -5.81 3.49
C VAL A 93 2.49 -5.81 4.62
N GLN A 94 2.97 -6.96 5.07
CA GLN A 94 3.98 -7.04 6.14
C GLN A 94 5.35 -6.52 5.68
N ILE A 95 5.79 -6.88 4.48
CA ILE A 95 7.03 -6.34 3.91
C ILE A 95 6.93 -4.82 3.74
N GLY A 96 5.78 -4.31 3.26
CA GLY A 96 5.54 -2.88 3.13
C GLY A 96 5.63 -2.13 4.46
N ARG A 97 5.07 -2.70 5.54
CA ARG A 97 5.19 -2.14 6.91
C ARG A 97 6.64 -2.13 7.41
N TRP A 98 7.35 -3.22 7.19
CA TRP A 98 8.75 -3.34 7.57
C TRP A 98 9.64 -2.36 6.78
N GLY A 99 9.35 -2.16 5.49
CA GLY A 99 10.08 -1.26 4.61
C GLY A 99 9.71 0.22 4.75
N GLU A 100 8.55 0.55 5.33
CA GLU A 100 8.06 1.94 5.43
C GLU A 100 9.08 2.92 6.02
N PRO A 101 9.83 2.63 7.11
CA PRO A 101 10.83 3.55 7.64
C PRO A 101 11.96 3.87 6.66
N LEU A 102 12.23 2.99 5.70
CA LEU A 102 13.29 3.19 4.69
C LEU A 102 12.94 4.31 3.70
N LEU A 103 11.66 4.66 3.57
CA LEU A 103 11.21 5.76 2.70
C LEU A 103 11.76 7.10 3.14
N ALA A 104 12.07 7.30 4.43
CA ALA A 104 12.65 8.54 4.94
C ALA A 104 14.05 8.83 4.38
N SER A 105 14.79 7.78 3.98
CA SER A 105 16.13 7.86 3.38
C SER A 105 16.15 7.50 1.90
N ALA A 106 14.99 7.35 1.28
CA ALA A 106 14.89 7.00 -0.14
C ALA A 106 15.50 8.12 -1.02
N PRO A 107 16.25 7.76 -2.07
CA PRO A 107 16.77 8.71 -3.03
C PRO A 107 15.66 9.56 -3.67
N LYS A 108 15.90 10.85 -3.87
CA LYS A 108 14.89 11.78 -4.43
C LYS A 108 14.51 11.45 -5.88
N ASN A 109 15.34 10.71 -6.58
CA ASN A 109 15.13 10.26 -7.96
C ASN A 109 14.49 8.88 -8.06
N ASP A 110 14.09 8.27 -6.94
CA ASP A 110 13.33 7.03 -6.98
C ASP A 110 11.99 7.25 -7.71
N VAL A 111 11.68 6.31 -8.61
CA VAL A 111 10.45 6.36 -9.40
C VAL A 111 9.26 6.07 -8.52
N PHE A 112 8.23 6.90 -8.65
CA PHE A 112 6.94 6.69 -8.03
C PHE A 112 5.83 6.60 -9.09
N CYS A 113 5.06 5.51 -9.07
CA CYS A 113 3.84 5.36 -9.86
C CYS A 113 2.61 5.58 -8.97
N GLY A 114 1.74 6.51 -9.37
CA GLY A 114 0.61 6.95 -8.53
C GLY A 114 -0.34 5.82 -8.12
N HIS A 115 -0.56 4.83 -8.99
CA HIS A 115 -1.40 3.66 -8.68
C HIS A 115 -0.88 2.81 -7.51
N TRP A 116 0.41 2.92 -7.15
CA TRP A 116 0.94 2.22 -5.97
C TRP A 116 0.30 2.69 -4.65
N MET A 117 -0.28 3.90 -4.62
CA MET A 117 -1.05 4.38 -3.46
C MET A 117 -2.30 3.53 -3.17
N THR A 118 -2.74 2.69 -4.11
CA THR A 118 -3.91 1.80 -3.92
C THR A 118 -3.77 0.90 -2.70
N LEU A 119 -2.62 0.23 -2.52
CA LEU A 119 -2.43 -0.68 -1.39
C LEU A 119 -2.32 0.06 -0.04
N PRO A 120 -1.52 1.12 0.11
CA PRO A 120 -1.56 1.94 1.32
C PRO A 120 -2.96 2.47 1.63
N ALA A 121 -3.69 2.98 0.64
CA ALA A 121 -5.04 3.48 0.85
C ALA A 121 -6.00 2.38 1.36
N ARG A 122 -6.00 1.20 0.76
CA ARG A 122 -6.77 0.03 1.24
C ARG A 122 -6.41 -0.34 2.68
N ARG A 123 -5.13 -0.25 3.04
CA ARG A 123 -4.64 -0.59 4.37
C ARG A 123 -4.96 0.46 5.42
N LEU A 124 -4.85 1.72 5.09
CA LEU A 124 -4.96 2.84 6.03
C LEU A 124 -6.40 3.28 6.26
N LEU A 125 -7.17 3.38 5.19
CA LEU A 125 -8.49 3.99 5.25
C LEU A 125 -9.55 3.03 5.79
N ARG A 126 -10.50 3.59 6.51
CA ARG A 126 -11.67 2.88 7.10
C ARG A 126 -12.91 3.73 6.88
N ASP A 127 -14.07 3.11 6.79
CA ASP A 127 -15.34 3.84 6.84
C ASP A 127 -15.82 3.93 8.30
N ASN A 128 -15.62 5.10 8.90
CA ASN A 128 -15.94 5.36 10.30
C ASN A 128 -17.40 5.82 10.50
N ALA A 129 -18.19 5.94 9.42
CA ALA A 129 -19.58 6.33 9.47
C ALA A 129 -20.44 5.45 8.52
N PRO A 130 -20.60 4.16 8.81
CA PRO A 130 -21.23 3.19 7.91
C PRO A 130 -22.71 3.45 7.60
N ALA A 131 -23.39 4.20 8.45
CA ALA A 131 -24.82 4.55 8.28
C ALA A 131 -25.01 5.79 7.37
N GLU A 132 -23.95 6.55 7.11
CA GLU A 132 -24.02 7.74 6.26
C GLU A 132 -23.99 7.38 4.76
N PRO A 133 -24.52 8.25 3.87
CA PRO A 133 -24.47 8.05 2.43
C PRO A 133 -23.04 7.76 1.94
N PRO A 134 -22.87 7.07 0.80
CA PRO A 134 -21.56 6.83 0.23
C PRO A 134 -20.77 8.11 -0.02
N VAL A 135 -19.47 8.06 0.24
CA VAL A 135 -18.53 9.16 0.00
C VAL A 135 -17.42 8.68 -0.94
N VAL A 136 -17.08 9.52 -1.91
CA VAL A 136 -16.06 9.24 -2.93
C VAL A 136 -14.94 10.27 -2.84
N MET A 137 -13.72 9.80 -2.71
CA MET A 137 -12.52 10.63 -2.74
C MET A 137 -11.62 10.21 -3.89
N GLU A 138 -11.00 11.18 -4.53
CA GLU A 138 -9.99 10.93 -5.57
C GLU A 138 -8.60 11.31 -5.06
N LEU A 139 -7.62 10.42 -5.27
CA LEU A 139 -6.22 10.69 -4.98
C LEU A 139 -5.45 10.77 -6.29
N ARG A 140 -4.72 11.87 -6.52
CA ARG A 140 -3.92 12.12 -7.72
C ARG A 140 -2.45 12.24 -7.35
N ALA A 141 -1.63 11.30 -7.78
CA ALA A 141 -0.19 11.32 -7.58
C ALA A 141 0.54 10.71 -8.78
N GLY A 142 1.74 11.20 -9.12
CA GLY A 142 2.55 10.66 -10.20
C GLY A 142 1.84 10.53 -11.56
N GLY A 143 0.96 11.47 -11.89
CA GLY A 143 0.20 11.45 -13.15
C GLY A 143 -0.95 10.44 -13.19
N THR A 144 -1.23 9.73 -12.09
CA THR A 144 -2.28 8.71 -12.02
C THR A 144 -3.32 9.10 -10.97
N ALA A 145 -4.59 8.78 -11.23
CA ALA A 145 -5.68 8.91 -10.27
C ALA A 145 -6.08 7.53 -9.73
N ILE A 146 -6.50 7.50 -8.47
CA ILE A 146 -7.19 6.36 -7.86
C ILE A 146 -8.45 6.86 -7.17
N THR A 147 -9.50 6.07 -7.25
CA THR A 147 -10.79 6.32 -6.60
C THR A 147 -10.87 5.57 -5.29
N VAL A 148 -11.26 6.26 -4.23
CA VAL A 148 -11.53 5.70 -2.90
C VAL A 148 -13.00 5.92 -2.58
N LYS A 149 -13.76 4.84 -2.34
CA LYS A 149 -15.17 4.89 -2.00
C LYS A 149 -15.42 4.26 -0.64
N ALA A 150 -15.97 5.03 0.29
CA ALA A 150 -16.47 4.54 1.57
C ALA A 150 -17.99 4.33 1.50
N MET A 151 -18.43 3.13 1.85
CA MET A 151 -19.85 2.77 1.81
C MET A 151 -20.11 1.55 2.71
N ASN A 152 -21.13 1.62 3.55
CA ASN A 152 -21.60 0.50 4.39
C ASN A 152 -20.47 -0.15 5.22
N GLY A 153 -19.62 0.67 5.84
CA GLY A 153 -18.50 0.22 6.69
C GLY A 153 -17.28 -0.31 5.94
N THR A 154 -17.27 -0.25 4.60
CA THR A 154 -16.16 -0.71 3.79
C THR A 154 -15.54 0.42 2.97
N VAL A 155 -14.22 0.33 2.75
CA VAL A 155 -13.51 1.21 1.83
C VAL A 155 -13.05 0.39 0.63
N ARG A 156 -13.48 0.80 -0.56
CA ARG A 156 -13.01 0.24 -1.84
C ARG A 156 -12.07 1.22 -2.50
N VAL A 157 -10.96 0.71 -3.00
CA VAL A 157 -9.96 1.52 -3.73
C VAL A 157 -9.72 0.87 -5.08
N SER A 158 -9.86 1.65 -6.14
CA SER A 158 -9.67 1.22 -7.52
C SER A 158 -8.81 2.20 -8.31
N PRO A 159 -8.03 1.74 -9.29
CA PRO A 159 -7.39 2.63 -10.26
C PRO A 159 -8.40 3.41 -11.08
N GLY A 160 -8.02 4.62 -11.50
CA GLY A 160 -8.84 5.51 -12.32
C GLY A 160 -9.38 6.71 -11.57
N ALA A 161 -9.77 7.73 -12.34
CA ALA A 161 -10.40 8.93 -11.81
C ALA A 161 -11.85 8.67 -11.41
N ALA A 162 -12.33 9.38 -10.40
CA ALA A 162 -13.72 9.35 -10.00
C ALA A 162 -14.55 10.30 -10.88
N GLU A 163 -15.78 9.91 -11.20
CA GLU A 163 -16.67 10.77 -12.01
C GLU A 163 -17.10 12.03 -11.25
N ASN A 164 -17.52 11.90 -10.00
CA ASN A 164 -17.97 13.01 -9.14
C ASN A 164 -17.43 12.83 -7.73
N PRO A 165 -16.16 13.13 -7.47
CA PRO A 165 -15.58 12.97 -6.14
C PRO A 165 -16.06 14.07 -5.18
N ASP A 166 -16.42 13.69 -3.95
CA ASP A 166 -16.73 14.62 -2.86
C ASP A 166 -15.49 15.38 -2.42
N ALA A 167 -14.31 14.75 -2.55
CA ALA A 167 -13.02 15.38 -2.29
C ALA A 167 -11.91 14.87 -3.23
N VAL A 168 -10.96 15.76 -3.53
CA VAL A 168 -9.78 15.44 -4.33
C VAL A 168 -8.52 15.83 -3.55
N ILE A 169 -7.59 14.88 -3.43
CA ILE A 169 -6.24 15.11 -2.86
C ILE A 169 -5.23 14.93 -3.99
N SER A 170 -4.37 15.93 -4.21
CA SER A 170 -3.32 15.82 -5.23
C SER A 170 -2.00 16.41 -4.73
N GLY A 171 -0.88 15.80 -5.15
CA GLY A 171 0.44 16.27 -4.81
C GLY A 171 1.46 15.17 -4.54
N PRO A 172 2.52 15.48 -3.79
CA PRO A 172 3.58 14.54 -3.48
C PRO A 172 3.07 13.33 -2.68
N ALA A 173 3.43 12.13 -3.13
CA ALA A 173 3.00 10.89 -2.51
C ALA A 173 3.34 10.76 -1.01
N PRO A 174 4.53 11.20 -0.54
CA PRO A 174 4.83 11.17 0.89
C PRO A 174 3.85 11.98 1.73
N LEU A 175 3.51 13.22 1.32
CA LEU A 175 2.55 14.06 2.02
C LEU A 175 1.14 13.46 2.00
N MET A 176 0.75 12.91 0.86
CA MET A 176 -0.54 12.21 0.74
C MET A 176 -0.60 11.01 1.70
N TYR A 177 0.45 10.19 1.73
CA TYR A 177 0.53 9.05 2.65
C TYR A 177 0.40 9.49 4.12
N GLU A 178 1.12 10.53 4.54
CA GLU A 178 1.06 11.04 5.91
C GLU A 178 -0.35 11.52 6.29
N VAL A 179 -1.03 12.22 5.38
CA VAL A 179 -2.41 12.66 5.58
C VAL A 179 -3.35 11.47 5.68
N LEU A 180 -3.27 10.51 4.76
CA LEU A 180 -4.12 9.32 4.80
C LEU A 180 -3.88 8.47 6.05
N ALA A 181 -2.65 8.45 6.56
CA ALA A 181 -2.27 7.75 7.79
C ALA A 181 -2.64 8.50 9.08
N GLY A 182 -3.17 9.72 8.98
CA GLY A 182 -3.46 10.57 10.13
C GLY A 182 -2.18 11.06 10.88
N LYS A 183 -1.01 10.98 10.24
CA LYS A 183 0.28 11.40 10.82
C LYS A 183 0.51 12.92 10.72
N THR A 184 -0.14 13.57 9.76
CA THR A 184 -0.03 15.00 9.49
C THR A 184 -1.42 15.57 9.23
N GLU A 185 -1.72 16.72 9.80
CA GLU A 185 -2.97 17.43 9.54
C GLU A 185 -3.02 17.96 8.11
N LEU A 186 -4.23 18.00 7.54
CA LEU A 186 -4.46 18.48 6.18
C LEU A 186 -3.96 19.91 5.96
N SER A 187 -4.15 20.80 6.95
CA SER A 187 -3.66 22.18 6.94
C SER A 187 -2.14 22.25 6.75
N ARG A 188 -1.40 21.47 7.51
CA ARG A 188 0.06 21.41 7.45
C ARG A 188 0.54 20.80 6.13
N ALA A 189 -0.11 19.75 5.67
CA ALA A 189 0.22 19.13 4.38
C ALA A 189 -0.02 20.09 3.21
N ARG A 190 -1.10 20.91 3.27
CA ARG A 190 -1.37 21.94 2.26
C ARG A 190 -0.28 23.02 2.24
N ALA A 191 0.19 23.45 3.40
CA ALA A 191 1.32 24.40 3.48
C ALA A 191 2.62 23.81 2.89
N ALA A 192 2.78 22.47 2.93
CA ALA A 192 3.90 21.74 2.33
C ALA A 192 3.73 21.37 0.85
N GLY A 193 2.62 21.79 0.19
CA GLY A 193 2.41 21.63 -1.24
C GLY A 193 1.37 20.58 -1.64
N LEU A 194 0.66 19.95 -0.69
CA LEU A 194 -0.50 19.12 -1.00
C LEU A 194 -1.68 20.02 -1.42
N LYS A 195 -2.37 19.64 -2.47
CA LYS A 195 -3.61 20.32 -2.91
C LYS A 195 -4.80 19.50 -2.45
N PHE A 196 -5.82 20.19 -1.95
CA PHE A 196 -7.08 19.59 -1.52
C PHE A 196 -8.25 20.46 -2.03
N SER A 197 -9.27 19.82 -2.57
CA SER A 197 -10.53 20.45 -2.94
C SER A 197 -11.71 19.55 -2.57
N GLY A 198 -12.88 20.12 -2.37
CA GLY A 198 -14.09 19.44 -1.96
C GLY A 198 -14.27 19.39 -0.45
N ASP A 199 -15.04 18.40 0.05
CA ASP A 199 -15.44 18.29 1.44
C ASP A 199 -14.38 17.60 2.29
N ALA A 200 -13.87 18.30 3.31
CA ALA A 200 -12.91 17.73 4.26
C ALA A 200 -13.52 16.63 5.15
N ALA A 201 -14.85 16.62 5.34
CA ALA A 201 -15.52 15.56 6.09
C ALA A 201 -15.35 14.19 5.42
N ALA A 202 -15.25 14.14 4.09
CA ALA A 202 -14.96 12.93 3.33
C ALA A 202 -13.64 12.28 3.77
N LEU A 203 -12.58 13.08 3.89
CA LEU A 203 -11.28 12.61 4.35
C LEU A 203 -11.33 12.18 5.83
N GLN A 204 -11.93 12.99 6.71
CA GLN A 204 -12.03 12.69 8.14
C GLN A 204 -12.79 11.38 8.40
N ARG A 205 -13.88 11.13 7.64
CA ARG A 205 -14.63 9.89 7.70
C ARG A 205 -13.79 8.66 7.39
N MET A 206 -12.80 8.79 6.50
CA MET A 206 -12.01 7.66 6.04
C MET A 206 -10.67 7.49 6.77
N GLN A 207 -10.17 8.51 7.44
CA GLN A 207 -8.89 8.44 8.16
C GLN A 207 -8.95 7.46 9.34
N PRO A 208 -7.81 6.82 9.69
CA PRO A 208 -7.73 6.04 10.92
C PRO A 208 -8.13 6.91 12.11
N LEU A 209 -8.98 6.39 12.99
CA LEU A 209 -9.26 7.05 14.26
C LEU A 209 -7.94 7.22 15.01
N ALA A 210 -7.67 8.43 15.47
CA ALA A 210 -6.45 8.71 16.24
C ALA A 210 -6.44 7.79 17.48
N VAL A 211 -5.45 6.90 17.57
CA VAL A 211 -5.21 6.16 18.80
C VAL A 211 -4.76 7.19 19.82
N PRO A 212 -5.49 7.39 20.94
CA PRO A 212 -5.08 8.33 21.95
C PRO A 212 -3.65 8.00 22.37
N ALA A 213 -2.76 9.00 22.33
CA ALA A 213 -1.37 8.83 22.73
C ALA A 213 -1.36 8.22 24.13
N LYS A 214 -0.73 7.04 24.30
CA LYS A 214 -0.48 6.48 25.62
C LYS A 214 0.21 7.57 26.44
N SER A 215 -0.50 8.12 27.45
CA SER A 215 0.09 9.05 28.38
C SER A 215 1.36 8.43 28.95
N SER A 216 2.49 9.01 28.67
CA SER A 216 3.76 8.65 29.30
C SER A 216 3.57 8.89 30.79
N ARG A 217 3.32 7.82 31.55
CA ARG A 217 3.37 7.88 33.01
C ARG A 217 4.78 8.34 33.37
N ALA A 218 4.88 9.58 33.78
CA ALA A 218 6.07 10.12 34.42
C ALA A 218 6.43 9.18 35.61
N SER A 219 7.54 8.50 35.51
CA SER A 219 8.14 7.81 36.62
C SER A 219 8.58 8.86 37.65
N SER A 220 7.75 9.06 38.67
CA SER A 220 8.14 9.85 39.83
C SER A 220 9.30 9.12 40.51
N ASN A 221 10.47 9.66 40.32
CA ASN A 221 11.69 9.28 41.00
C ASN A 221 11.53 9.65 42.49
N ARG A 222 11.21 8.64 43.33
CA ARG A 222 11.30 8.82 44.79
C ARG A 222 12.77 8.66 45.19
N THR A 223 13.44 9.75 45.33
CA THR A 223 14.68 9.87 46.12
C THR A 223 14.37 9.57 47.58
N SER A 224 14.68 8.37 48.04
CA SER A 224 14.75 8.08 49.46
C SER A 224 16.17 8.39 49.97
N SER A 225 16.29 9.51 50.65
CA SER A 225 17.41 9.82 51.50
C SER A 225 17.50 8.79 52.65
N SER A 226 18.55 8.02 52.70
CA SER A 226 18.94 7.23 53.87
C SER A 226 19.99 7.99 54.68
N GLN A 227 19.57 8.40 55.86
CA GLN A 227 20.37 9.00 56.88
C GLN A 227 21.37 8.01 57.49
N ARG A 228 22.55 8.51 57.76
CA ARG A 228 23.60 7.93 58.57
C ARG A 228 23.16 7.68 60.02
N ARG A 229 23.64 6.61 60.58
CA ARG A 229 24.13 6.39 61.98
C ARG A 229 24.88 5.10 61.88
N GLY A 230 26.17 4.90 62.24
CA GLY A 230 26.88 5.37 63.40
C GLY A 230 27.01 4.23 64.42
N ASP A 231 28.20 3.82 64.67
CA ASP A 231 28.73 3.16 65.83
C ASP A 231 29.02 1.65 65.79
N LYS A 232 30.29 1.48 66.04
CA LYS A 232 31.14 0.44 66.62
C LYS A 232 31.79 -0.55 65.68
#